data_f798a5d3cfd7a2016a9ab238028e2d82
#
_entry.id   f798a5d3cfd7a2016a9ab238028e2d82
#
_cell.length_a   1.000
_cell.length_b   1.000
_cell.length_c   1.000
_cell.angle_alpha   90.00
_cell.angle_beta   90.00
_cell.angle_gamma   90.00
#
_symmetry.space_group_name_H-M   'P 1'
#
loop_
_entity.id
_entity.type
_entity.pdbx_description
1 polymer ?
#
loop_
_entity_poly.entity_id
_entity_poly.type
_entity_poly.pdbx_seq_one_letter_code
_entity_poly.pdbx_strand_id
1 'polypeptide(L)'
;MVLGPHAFFSFTSVVDRSLHRAYNEWHQLDHRPENLALPGVRYGERWVRTPELAASSRADTALAPTHYVNVYFFAPPVAASVKEWHDLAEQSFQWGRRPDVTLCTRPLMGFFDVVKGYVRPDTLVSVEALPFRPARGVLVQVLRFAEPHAPAAERFHHWQDQRLIPAMLRTPGVAGVYTFSSVSTTIDDSFRAEEQARTFRPEDAPEARPGSVRVLLTWCDDDVQVVEERLRRVDAGIGGDAARACGGATVLFRSAVQPIQPWQWDWFD
;
A
#
# COMPACT_ATOMS: atom_id res chain seq x y z
N MET A 1 13.18 -13.50 -7.62
CA MET A 1 12.35 -12.92 -6.54
C MET A 1 11.07 -13.73 -6.44
N VAL A 2 10.79 -14.34 -5.29
CA VAL A 2 9.62 -15.25 -5.10
C VAL A 2 8.30 -14.48 -5.17
N LEU A 3 8.24 -13.27 -4.60
CA LEU A 3 7.07 -12.39 -4.63
C LEU A 3 6.75 -11.81 -6.01
N GLY A 4 7.72 -11.77 -6.91
CA GLY A 4 7.60 -11.05 -8.17
C GLY A 4 8.05 -9.59 -8.08
N PRO A 5 8.38 -9.00 -9.24
CA PRO A 5 8.95 -7.65 -9.31
C PRO A 5 7.90 -6.53 -9.34
N HIS A 6 6.62 -6.86 -9.41
CA HIS A 6 5.54 -5.91 -9.67
C HIS A 6 4.41 -6.08 -8.69
N ALA A 7 3.85 -4.98 -8.22
CA ALA A 7 2.75 -4.97 -7.26
C ALA A 7 1.65 -4.01 -7.72
N PHE A 8 0.42 -4.31 -7.35
CA PHE A 8 -0.72 -3.40 -7.46
C PHE A 8 -1.12 -2.94 -6.06
N PHE A 9 -1.32 -1.64 -5.89
CA PHE A 9 -1.89 -1.07 -4.69
C PHE A 9 -3.27 -0.50 -4.95
N SER A 10 -4.17 -0.65 -4.00
CA SER A 10 -5.45 0.02 -3.95
C SER A 10 -5.74 0.49 -2.54
N PHE A 11 -5.88 1.79 -2.38
CA PHE A 11 -6.39 2.41 -1.16
C PHE A 11 -7.88 2.63 -1.38
N THR A 12 -8.69 2.14 -0.47
CA THR A 12 -10.15 2.12 -0.64
C THR A 12 -10.83 2.91 0.45
N SER A 13 -11.78 3.76 0.05
CA SER A 13 -12.73 4.42 0.92
C SER A 13 -14.14 3.88 0.65
N VAL A 14 -14.81 3.34 1.66
CA VAL A 14 -16.22 2.94 1.57
C VAL A 14 -17.07 4.18 1.78
N VAL A 15 -18.03 4.42 0.89
CA VAL A 15 -18.77 5.70 0.81
C VAL A 15 -19.78 5.91 1.95
N ASP A 16 -20.30 4.83 2.51
CA ASP A 16 -21.27 4.87 3.61
C ASP A 16 -20.89 3.85 4.69
N ARG A 17 -21.05 4.25 5.94
CA ARG A 17 -20.71 3.42 7.10
C ARG A 17 -21.43 2.07 7.10
N SER A 18 -22.68 2.02 6.71
CA SER A 18 -23.48 0.80 6.67
C SER A 18 -23.01 -0.24 5.65
N LEU A 19 -22.18 0.17 4.67
CA LEU A 19 -21.71 -0.68 3.58
C LEU A 19 -20.40 -1.40 3.90
N HIS A 20 -19.74 -1.07 5.02
CA HIS A 20 -18.45 -1.71 5.37
C HIS A 20 -18.58 -3.22 5.52
N ARG A 21 -19.65 -3.72 6.13
CA ARG A 21 -19.87 -5.15 6.28
C ARG A 21 -19.97 -5.84 4.91
N ALA A 22 -20.87 -5.38 4.04
CA ALA A 22 -21.06 -5.96 2.70
C ALA A 22 -19.77 -5.92 1.86
N TYR A 23 -19.05 -4.80 1.92
CA TYR A 23 -17.75 -4.66 1.26
C TYR A 23 -16.71 -5.66 1.78
N ASN A 24 -16.64 -5.88 3.09
CA ASN A 24 -15.70 -6.80 3.71
C ASN A 24 -16.06 -8.26 3.44
N GLU A 25 -17.34 -8.63 3.51
CA GLU A 25 -17.83 -9.98 3.18
C GLU A 25 -17.43 -10.34 1.75
N TRP A 26 -17.78 -9.50 0.78
CA TRP A 26 -17.40 -9.72 -0.61
C TRP A 26 -15.89 -9.83 -0.78
N HIS A 27 -15.14 -8.87 -0.28
CA HIS A 27 -13.69 -8.83 -0.52
C HIS A 27 -12.96 -9.99 0.14
N GLN A 28 -13.39 -10.40 1.33
CA GLN A 28 -12.75 -11.44 2.12
C GLN A 28 -13.11 -12.84 1.65
N LEU A 29 -14.36 -13.05 1.24
CA LEU A 29 -14.91 -14.38 0.99
C LEU A 29 -14.96 -14.73 -0.51
N ASP A 30 -14.93 -13.75 -1.39
CA ASP A 30 -14.99 -13.93 -2.84
C ASP A 30 -13.75 -13.34 -3.54
N HIS A 31 -13.61 -12.03 -3.54
CA HIS A 31 -12.63 -11.32 -4.37
C HIS A 31 -11.17 -11.69 -4.09
N ARG A 32 -10.76 -11.66 -2.81
CA ARG A 32 -9.37 -11.98 -2.43
C ARG A 32 -9.01 -13.45 -2.69
N PRO A 33 -9.82 -14.45 -2.30
CA PRO A 33 -9.54 -15.86 -2.59
C PRO A 33 -9.40 -16.14 -4.08
N GLU A 34 -10.25 -15.59 -4.93
CA GLU A 34 -10.16 -15.77 -6.37
C GLU A 34 -8.87 -15.18 -6.96
N ASN A 35 -8.52 -13.96 -6.55
CA ASN A 35 -7.28 -13.36 -6.98
C ASN A 35 -6.06 -14.19 -6.57
N LEU A 36 -6.06 -14.74 -5.35
CA LEU A 36 -4.97 -15.59 -4.86
C LEU A 36 -4.91 -16.98 -5.52
N ALA A 37 -6.01 -17.43 -6.13
CA ALA A 37 -6.05 -18.68 -6.89
C ALA A 37 -5.39 -18.56 -8.28
N LEU A 38 -5.18 -17.35 -8.79
CA LEU A 38 -4.50 -17.13 -10.07
C LEU A 38 -3.02 -17.48 -9.97
N PRO A 39 -2.47 -18.26 -10.92
CA PRO A 39 -1.05 -18.65 -10.93
C PRO A 39 -0.09 -17.43 -10.96
N GLY A 40 -0.54 -16.35 -11.59
CA GLY A 40 0.22 -15.10 -11.72
C GLY A 40 0.21 -14.21 -10.48
N VAL A 41 -0.63 -14.49 -9.48
CA VAL A 41 -0.68 -13.73 -8.23
C VAL A 41 0.09 -14.48 -7.15
N ARG A 42 1.21 -13.93 -6.71
CA ARG A 42 2.10 -14.58 -5.73
C ARG A 42 1.73 -14.31 -4.28
N TYR A 43 1.15 -13.17 -4.03
CA TYR A 43 0.74 -12.73 -2.70
C TYR A 43 -0.35 -11.66 -2.86
N GLY A 44 -1.26 -11.63 -1.93
CA GLY A 44 -2.26 -10.58 -1.83
C GLY A 44 -2.73 -10.42 -0.39
N GLU A 45 -2.68 -9.21 0.12
CA GLU A 45 -3.11 -8.90 1.47
C GLU A 45 -3.88 -7.59 1.53
N ARG A 46 -4.65 -7.46 2.59
CA ARG A 46 -5.49 -6.31 2.84
C ARG A 46 -5.48 -5.97 4.33
N TRP A 47 -5.35 -4.70 4.62
CA TRP A 47 -5.34 -4.16 5.98
C TRP A 47 -6.46 -3.13 6.15
N VAL A 48 -6.95 -3.00 7.38
CA VAL A 48 -7.91 -1.97 7.78
C VAL A 48 -7.21 -0.84 8.52
N ARG A 49 -7.61 0.37 8.20
CA ARG A 49 -7.29 1.60 8.94
C ARG A 49 -8.51 1.98 9.75
N THR A 50 -8.57 1.52 10.99
CA THR A 50 -9.69 1.81 11.89
C THR A 50 -9.79 3.31 12.20
N PRO A 51 -10.92 3.82 12.72
CA PRO A 51 -11.04 5.21 13.14
C PRO A 51 -9.95 5.65 14.12
N GLU A 52 -9.53 4.79 15.04
CA GLU A 52 -8.45 5.06 15.98
C GLU A 52 -7.10 5.23 15.28
N LEU A 53 -6.78 4.33 14.34
CA LEU A 53 -5.57 4.42 13.54
C LEU A 53 -5.59 5.64 12.62
N ALA A 54 -6.76 6.00 12.12
CA ALA A 54 -6.95 7.21 11.31
C ALA A 54 -6.70 8.49 12.13
N ALA A 55 -7.19 8.54 13.35
CA ALA A 55 -7.03 9.71 14.24
C ALA A 55 -5.55 10.01 14.58
N SER A 56 -4.70 8.98 14.64
CA SER A 56 -3.25 9.13 14.91
C SER A 56 -2.41 9.29 13.64
N SER A 57 -3.00 9.24 12.45
CA SER A 57 -2.29 9.22 11.18
C SER A 57 -2.07 10.64 10.61
N ARG A 58 -1.20 10.71 9.58
CA ARG A 58 -1.06 11.86 8.69
C ARG A 58 -1.50 11.47 7.28
N ALA A 59 -2.49 12.16 6.75
CA ALA A 59 -2.93 12.00 5.37
C ALA A 59 -3.29 13.38 4.78
N ASP A 60 -2.97 13.58 3.51
CA ASP A 60 -3.50 14.73 2.78
C ASP A 60 -5.00 14.53 2.48
N THR A 61 -5.66 15.56 1.94
CA THR A 61 -7.10 15.55 1.72
C THR A 61 -7.54 14.39 0.82
N ALA A 62 -6.76 14.08 -0.22
CA ALA A 62 -7.12 13.02 -1.17
C ALA A 62 -7.05 11.62 -0.53
N LEU A 63 -6.08 11.36 0.34
CA LEU A 63 -5.87 10.05 0.97
C LEU A 63 -6.51 9.94 2.37
N ALA A 64 -6.99 11.04 2.94
CA ALA A 64 -7.63 11.04 4.26
C ALA A 64 -8.80 10.07 4.41
N PRO A 65 -9.69 9.87 3.39
CA PRO A 65 -10.83 8.97 3.50
C PRO A 65 -10.48 7.48 3.39
N THR A 66 -9.22 7.11 3.24
CA THR A 66 -8.80 5.70 3.13
C THR A 66 -9.20 4.89 4.36
N HIS A 67 -9.98 3.81 4.15
CA HIS A 67 -10.35 2.83 5.17
C HIS A 67 -9.54 1.52 5.05
N TYR A 68 -9.18 1.13 3.83
CA TYR A 68 -8.47 -0.12 3.56
C TYR A 68 -7.30 0.09 2.61
N VAL A 69 -6.23 -0.67 2.83
CA VAL A 69 -5.08 -0.74 1.93
C VAL A 69 -4.92 -2.17 1.44
N ASN A 70 -4.87 -2.36 0.13
CA ASN A 70 -4.69 -3.66 -0.51
C ASN A 70 -3.40 -3.67 -1.30
N VAL A 71 -2.75 -4.84 -1.35
CA VAL A 71 -1.61 -5.08 -2.23
C VAL A 71 -1.71 -6.46 -2.86
N TYR A 72 -1.38 -6.57 -4.15
CA TYR A 72 -1.17 -7.84 -4.86
C TYR A 72 0.20 -7.83 -5.53
N PHE A 73 0.90 -8.96 -5.51
CA PHE A 73 2.20 -9.13 -6.18
C PHE A 73 2.06 -10.08 -7.35
N PHE A 74 2.66 -9.72 -8.48
CA PHE A 74 2.56 -10.46 -9.73
C PHE A 74 3.86 -11.15 -10.11
N ALA A 75 3.73 -12.42 -10.52
CA ALA A 75 4.82 -13.22 -11.04
C ALA A 75 5.18 -12.84 -12.49
N PRO A 76 6.44 -13.01 -12.89
CA PRO A 76 6.78 -13.00 -14.31
C PRO A 76 6.13 -14.19 -15.07
N PRO A 77 5.71 -13.97 -16.32
CA PRO A 77 5.70 -12.74 -17.09
C PRO A 77 4.62 -11.77 -16.61
N VAL A 78 5.02 -10.59 -16.10
CA VAL A 78 4.11 -9.66 -15.40
C VAL A 78 2.91 -9.28 -16.27
N ALA A 79 3.11 -8.97 -17.55
CA ALA A 79 2.02 -8.59 -18.45
C ALA A 79 0.95 -9.67 -18.59
N ALA A 80 1.34 -10.95 -18.64
CA ALA A 80 0.41 -12.07 -18.71
C ALA A 80 -0.36 -12.23 -17.38
N SER A 81 0.34 -12.14 -16.25
CA SER A 81 -0.25 -12.25 -14.91
C SER A 81 -1.26 -11.12 -14.63
N VAL A 82 -0.91 -9.89 -15.01
CA VAL A 82 -1.81 -8.73 -14.88
C VAL A 82 -3.01 -8.87 -15.81
N LYS A 83 -2.81 -9.35 -17.05
CA LYS A 83 -3.92 -9.60 -17.97
C LYS A 83 -4.91 -10.64 -17.42
N GLU A 84 -4.41 -11.77 -16.94
CA GLU A 84 -5.25 -12.82 -16.32
C GLU A 84 -6.05 -12.28 -15.13
N TRP A 85 -5.42 -11.45 -14.30
CA TRP A 85 -6.06 -10.79 -13.17
C TRP A 85 -7.16 -9.80 -13.61
N HIS A 86 -6.94 -9.03 -14.68
CA HIS A 86 -7.97 -8.16 -15.27
C HIS A 86 -9.13 -8.98 -15.89
N ASP A 87 -8.82 -10.06 -16.61
CA ASP A 87 -9.82 -10.94 -17.20
C ASP A 87 -10.73 -11.55 -16.13
N LEU A 88 -10.18 -11.98 -14.98
CA LEU A 88 -10.96 -12.46 -13.84
C LEU A 88 -11.87 -11.36 -13.26
N ALA A 89 -11.35 -10.14 -13.14
CA ALA A 89 -12.12 -9.01 -12.65
C ALA A 89 -13.33 -8.71 -13.54
N GLU A 90 -13.16 -8.76 -14.86
CA GLU A 90 -14.22 -8.58 -15.85
C GLU A 90 -15.24 -9.74 -15.79
N GLN A 91 -14.78 -10.98 -15.72
CA GLN A 91 -15.64 -12.15 -15.59
C GLN A 91 -16.49 -12.10 -14.31
N SER A 92 -15.89 -11.74 -13.17
CA SER A 92 -16.60 -11.61 -11.90
C SER A 92 -17.70 -10.56 -11.98
N PHE A 93 -17.48 -9.47 -12.73
CA PHE A 93 -18.48 -8.44 -12.98
C PHE A 93 -19.62 -8.99 -13.85
N GLN A 94 -19.31 -9.65 -14.96
CA GLN A 94 -20.29 -10.25 -15.87
C GLN A 94 -21.15 -11.32 -15.18
N TRP A 95 -20.61 -12.06 -14.24
CA TRP A 95 -21.33 -13.05 -13.44
C TRP A 95 -22.15 -12.47 -12.28
N GLY A 96 -22.14 -11.14 -12.10
CA GLY A 96 -22.87 -10.46 -11.05
C GLY A 96 -22.36 -10.73 -9.63
N ARG A 97 -21.13 -11.22 -9.48
CA ARG A 97 -20.51 -11.49 -8.17
C ARG A 97 -19.83 -10.26 -7.57
N ARG A 98 -19.51 -9.26 -8.38
CA ARG A 98 -19.03 -7.98 -7.84
C ARG A 98 -20.21 -7.20 -7.28
N PRO A 99 -20.14 -6.73 -6.03
CA PRO A 99 -21.11 -5.79 -5.54
C PRO A 99 -21.07 -4.52 -6.39
N ASP A 100 -22.12 -3.73 -6.31
CA ASP A 100 -22.18 -2.44 -6.96
C ASP A 100 -20.91 -1.64 -6.64
N VAL A 101 -20.16 -1.26 -7.66
CA VAL A 101 -18.89 -0.52 -7.57
C VAL A 101 -19.06 0.86 -6.95
N THR A 102 -20.32 1.34 -6.80
CA THR A 102 -20.65 2.58 -6.08
C THR A 102 -20.42 2.48 -4.56
N LEU A 103 -20.15 1.28 -4.02
CA LEU A 103 -19.88 1.08 -2.58
C LEU A 103 -18.59 1.76 -2.10
N CYS A 104 -17.66 2.05 -2.99
CA CYS A 104 -16.36 2.60 -2.59
C CYS A 104 -15.72 3.49 -3.66
N THR A 105 -14.84 4.36 -3.21
CA THR A 105 -13.89 5.10 -4.04
C THR A 105 -12.48 4.52 -3.88
N ARG A 106 -11.56 4.93 -4.75
CA ARG A 106 -10.16 4.50 -4.75
C ARG A 106 -9.22 5.70 -4.66
N PRO A 107 -9.01 6.27 -3.47
CA PRO A 107 -8.13 7.43 -3.27
C PRO A 107 -6.72 7.28 -3.85
N LEU A 108 -6.18 6.05 -3.87
CA LEU A 108 -4.97 5.70 -4.61
C LEU A 108 -5.17 4.34 -5.25
N MET A 109 -4.83 4.24 -6.53
CA MET A 109 -4.79 2.97 -7.25
C MET A 109 -3.65 2.99 -8.27
N GLY A 110 -2.91 1.89 -8.40
CA GLY A 110 -1.88 1.80 -9.43
C GLY A 110 -0.92 0.63 -9.30
N PHE A 111 -0.08 0.53 -10.32
CA PHE A 111 0.97 -0.46 -10.39
C PHE A 111 2.32 0.14 -9.98
N PHE A 112 3.10 -0.68 -9.29
CA PHE A 112 4.37 -0.30 -8.71
C PHE A 112 5.41 -1.39 -8.93
N ASP A 113 6.64 -1.00 -9.21
CA ASP A 113 7.78 -1.90 -9.15
C ASP A 113 8.23 -2.06 -7.70
N VAL A 114 8.55 -3.30 -7.33
CA VAL A 114 9.22 -3.61 -6.07
C VAL A 114 10.68 -3.17 -6.19
N VAL A 115 11.06 -2.12 -5.47
CA VAL A 115 12.42 -1.57 -5.55
C VAL A 115 13.38 -2.38 -4.69
N LYS A 116 13.10 -2.46 -3.38
CA LYS A 116 13.94 -3.17 -2.40
C LYS A 116 13.09 -3.67 -1.24
N GLY A 117 13.54 -4.78 -0.67
CA GLY A 117 13.06 -5.27 0.62
C GLY A 117 14.23 -5.39 1.60
N TYR A 118 13.93 -5.20 2.87
CA TYR A 118 14.88 -5.25 3.98
C TYR A 118 14.23 -5.98 5.15
N VAL A 119 15.01 -6.82 5.83
CA VAL A 119 14.59 -7.47 7.06
C VAL A 119 15.58 -7.19 8.17
N ARG A 120 15.09 -7.13 9.39
CA ARG A 120 15.92 -7.08 10.57
C ARG A 120 16.63 -8.43 10.73
N PRO A 121 17.96 -8.45 10.96
CA PRO A 121 18.75 -9.70 10.96
C PRO A 121 18.22 -10.78 11.92
N ASP A 122 17.69 -10.39 13.07
CA ASP A 122 17.16 -11.31 14.10
C ASP A 122 15.69 -11.73 13.84
N THR A 123 15.04 -11.27 12.80
CA THR A 123 13.70 -11.70 12.40
C THR A 123 13.69 -13.15 11.87
N LEU A 124 14.83 -13.70 11.49
CA LEU A 124 15.03 -15.08 11.03
C LEU A 124 14.11 -15.46 9.85
N VAL A 125 13.80 -14.51 9.00
CA VAL A 125 13.00 -14.70 7.77
C VAL A 125 13.73 -14.06 6.60
N SER A 126 13.64 -14.66 5.42
CA SER A 126 14.15 -14.00 4.22
C SER A 126 13.29 -12.78 3.84
N VAL A 127 13.89 -11.83 3.14
CA VAL A 127 13.16 -10.68 2.60
C VAL A 127 11.92 -11.12 1.84
N GLU A 128 12.05 -12.11 0.98
CA GLU A 128 10.96 -12.59 0.12
C GLU A 128 9.82 -13.29 0.88
N ALA A 129 10.12 -13.84 2.05
CA ALA A 129 9.13 -14.50 2.90
C ALA A 129 8.49 -13.55 3.93
N LEU A 130 9.03 -12.35 4.12
CA LEU A 130 8.52 -11.38 5.09
C LEU A 130 7.01 -11.11 4.97
N PRO A 131 6.43 -10.86 3.76
CA PRO A 131 5.00 -10.61 3.62
C PRO A 131 4.10 -11.78 4.02
N PHE A 132 4.60 -13.02 3.92
CA PHE A 132 3.84 -14.22 4.30
C PHE A 132 3.88 -14.49 5.81
N ARG A 133 4.78 -13.84 6.51
CA ARG A 133 4.90 -13.97 7.96
C ARG A 133 3.77 -13.19 8.63
N PRO A 134 3.06 -13.77 9.63
CA PRO A 134 2.09 -13.02 10.41
C PRO A 134 2.72 -11.76 11.01
N ALA A 135 2.05 -10.64 10.88
CA ALA A 135 2.44 -9.37 11.48
C ALA A 135 1.28 -8.81 12.32
N ARG A 136 1.59 -8.05 13.36
CA ARG A 136 0.55 -7.38 14.16
C ARG A 136 -0.04 -6.17 13.45
N GLY A 137 0.68 -5.60 12.50
CA GLY A 137 0.24 -4.52 11.66
C GLY A 137 1.32 -4.10 10.67
N VAL A 138 0.96 -3.15 9.85
CA VAL A 138 1.86 -2.55 8.85
C VAL A 138 1.76 -1.03 8.97
N LEU A 139 2.91 -0.35 8.99
CA LEU A 139 2.93 1.08 8.77
C LEU A 139 3.06 1.35 7.26
N VAL A 140 2.11 2.06 6.71
CA VAL A 140 2.05 2.44 5.30
C VAL A 140 2.45 3.90 5.17
N GLN A 141 3.40 4.19 4.29
CA GLN A 141 3.79 5.55 3.96
C GLN A 141 3.75 5.75 2.44
N VAL A 142 3.14 6.85 2.01
CA VAL A 142 3.10 7.28 0.60
C VAL A 142 3.80 8.61 0.48
N LEU A 143 4.76 8.69 -0.43
CA LEU A 143 5.53 9.88 -0.77
C LEU A 143 5.25 10.27 -2.21
N ARG A 144 5.21 11.57 -2.49
CA ARG A 144 5.16 12.13 -3.83
C ARG A 144 6.42 12.94 -4.12
N PHE A 145 6.98 12.74 -5.31
CA PHE A 145 8.09 13.49 -5.88
C PHE A 145 7.60 14.28 -7.08
N ALA A 146 7.72 15.60 -7.04
CA ALA A 146 7.40 16.46 -8.18
C ALA A 146 8.31 16.15 -9.39
N GLU A 147 9.59 15.89 -9.11
CA GLU A 147 10.62 15.55 -10.10
C GLU A 147 11.32 14.24 -9.66
N PRO A 148 10.75 13.05 -10.02
CA PRO A 148 11.23 11.76 -9.50
C PRO A 148 12.63 11.37 -9.98
N HIS A 149 13.12 11.97 -11.06
CA HIS A 149 14.44 11.69 -11.64
C HIS A 149 15.44 12.83 -11.43
N ALA A 150 15.08 13.83 -10.62
CA ALA A 150 16.01 14.91 -10.27
C ALA A 150 17.08 14.46 -9.26
N PRO A 151 18.25 15.10 -9.21
CA PRO A 151 19.30 14.78 -8.24
C PRO A 151 18.82 14.86 -6.77
N ALA A 152 17.80 15.66 -6.48
CA ALA A 152 17.20 15.73 -5.15
C ALA A 152 16.48 14.41 -4.77
N ALA A 153 15.76 13.79 -5.70
CA ALA A 153 15.12 12.49 -5.49
C ALA A 153 16.16 11.38 -5.29
N GLU A 154 17.24 11.39 -6.08
CA GLU A 154 18.34 10.43 -5.92
C GLU A 154 19.01 10.56 -4.53
N ARG A 155 19.28 11.79 -4.07
CA ARG A 155 19.81 12.03 -2.72
C ARG A 155 18.87 11.51 -1.64
N PHE A 156 17.54 11.71 -1.82
CA PHE A 156 16.56 11.18 -0.90
C PHE A 156 16.61 9.65 -0.84
N HIS A 157 16.63 8.96 -1.99
CA HIS A 157 16.68 7.50 -2.04
C HIS A 157 17.96 6.96 -1.42
N HIS A 158 19.09 7.60 -1.70
CA HIS A 158 20.36 7.24 -1.07
C HIS A 158 20.32 7.43 0.46
N TRP A 159 19.82 8.55 0.94
CA TRP A 159 19.63 8.81 2.38
C TRP A 159 18.64 7.80 3.01
N GLN A 160 17.54 7.49 2.34
CA GLN A 160 16.58 6.49 2.78
C GLN A 160 17.24 5.13 2.99
N ASP A 161 18.02 4.68 2.00
CA ASP A 161 18.71 3.39 2.05
C ASP A 161 19.83 3.35 3.11
N GLN A 162 20.57 4.43 3.28
CA GLN A 162 21.78 4.46 4.11
C GLN A 162 21.52 4.91 5.56
N ARG A 163 20.42 5.62 5.82
CA ARG A 163 20.14 6.22 7.13
C ARG A 163 18.78 5.84 7.67
N LEU A 164 17.70 6.12 6.92
CA LEU A 164 16.35 5.95 7.42
C LEU A 164 16.01 4.48 7.65
N ILE A 165 16.11 3.65 6.62
CA ILE A 165 15.72 2.23 6.72
C ILE A 165 16.60 1.48 7.75
N PRO A 166 17.93 1.64 7.81
CA PRO A 166 18.71 1.06 8.89
C PRO A 166 18.30 1.50 10.29
N ALA A 167 17.89 2.77 10.46
CA ALA A 167 17.37 3.25 11.74
C ALA A 167 16.00 2.65 12.07
N MET A 168 15.12 2.52 11.08
CA MET A 168 13.83 1.83 11.24
C MET A 168 14.02 0.37 11.65
N LEU A 169 14.92 -0.37 11.02
CA LEU A 169 15.18 -1.78 11.32
C LEU A 169 15.78 -2.01 12.72
N ARG A 170 16.44 -1.00 13.29
CA ARG A 170 16.89 -1.05 14.71
C ARG A 170 15.79 -0.75 15.71
N THR A 171 14.64 -0.25 15.24
CA THR A 171 13.52 0.06 16.13
C THR A 171 12.85 -1.22 16.60
N PRO A 172 12.70 -1.43 17.91
CA PRO A 172 12.00 -2.61 18.44
C PRO A 172 10.58 -2.71 17.87
N GLY A 173 10.22 -3.91 17.42
CA GLY A 173 8.92 -4.20 16.81
C GLY A 173 8.87 -4.02 15.29
N VAL A 174 9.93 -3.51 14.65
CA VAL A 174 10.04 -3.51 13.16
C VAL A 174 10.64 -4.83 12.70
N ALA A 175 9.93 -5.59 11.88
CA ALA A 175 10.40 -6.84 11.29
C ALA A 175 11.14 -6.62 9.96
N GLY A 176 10.62 -5.73 9.14
CA GLY A 176 11.22 -5.38 7.85
C GLY A 176 10.47 -4.31 7.10
N VAL A 177 11.02 -3.89 5.98
CA VAL A 177 10.53 -2.79 5.15
C VAL A 177 10.60 -3.18 3.68
N TYR A 178 9.55 -2.86 2.91
CA TYR A 178 9.58 -2.87 1.45
C TYR A 178 9.36 -1.48 0.90
N THR A 179 10.05 -1.18 -0.20
CA THR A 179 9.90 0.07 -0.94
C THR A 179 9.43 -0.19 -2.36
N PHE A 180 8.52 0.64 -2.82
CA PHE A 180 7.89 0.52 -4.13
C PHE A 180 7.95 1.85 -4.88
N SER A 181 8.01 1.75 -6.21
CA SER A 181 8.04 2.90 -7.12
C SER A 181 6.89 2.82 -8.12
N SER A 182 6.10 3.86 -8.25
CA SER A 182 5.00 3.87 -9.20
C SER A 182 5.48 3.65 -10.64
N VAL A 183 4.74 2.83 -11.36
CA VAL A 183 4.82 2.66 -12.82
C VAL A 183 3.67 3.44 -13.46
N SER A 184 2.45 3.25 -12.95
CA SER A 184 1.26 3.99 -13.33
C SER A 184 0.34 4.10 -12.11
N THR A 185 -0.04 5.31 -11.72
CA THR A 185 -0.78 5.55 -10.47
C THR A 185 -1.71 6.73 -10.64
N THR A 186 -2.91 6.64 -10.05
CA THR A 186 -3.82 7.77 -9.85
C THR A 186 -3.99 8.03 -8.36
N ILE A 187 -4.05 9.31 -8.00
CA ILE A 187 -4.42 9.79 -6.66
C ILE A 187 -5.55 10.78 -6.85
N ASP A 188 -6.77 10.33 -6.61
CA ASP A 188 -7.96 11.17 -6.70
C ASP A 188 -9.10 10.53 -5.90
N ASP A 189 -9.72 11.29 -5.01
CA ASP A 189 -10.87 10.87 -4.20
C ASP A 189 -12.20 11.03 -4.94
N SER A 190 -12.21 11.73 -6.07
CA SER A 190 -13.42 11.97 -6.87
C SER A 190 -13.81 10.79 -7.76
N PHE A 191 -12.87 9.88 -8.05
CA PHE A 191 -13.14 8.75 -8.94
C PHE A 191 -13.91 7.63 -8.22
N ARG A 192 -15.08 7.34 -8.73
CA ARG A 192 -15.80 6.10 -8.42
C ARG A 192 -15.10 4.92 -9.13
N ALA A 193 -15.15 3.73 -8.52
CA ALA A 193 -14.46 2.56 -9.04
C ALA A 193 -14.85 2.20 -10.50
N GLU A 194 -16.07 2.52 -10.94
CA GLU A 194 -16.52 2.34 -12.33
C GLU A 194 -15.81 3.24 -13.32
N GLU A 195 -15.64 4.50 -12.97
CA GLU A 195 -14.95 5.48 -13.83
C GLU A 195 -13.47 5.12 -13.94
N GLN A 196 -12.86 4.64 -12.85
CA GLN A 196 -11.49 4.16 -12.85
C GLN A 196 -11.29 2.93 -13.74
N ALA A 197 -12.22 1.98 -13.73
CA ALA A 197 -12.15 0.79 -14.58
C ALA A 197 -12.31 1.12 -16.08
N ARG A 198 -13.08 2.17 -16.41
CA ARG A 198 -13.36 2.58 -17.79
C ARG A 198 -12.40 3.64 -18.33
N THR A 199 -11.79 4.45 -17.46
CA THR A 199 -11.04 5.65 -17.84
C THR A 199 -9.61 5.68 -17.32
N PHE A 200 -9.10 4.55 -16.79
CA PHE A 200 -7.71 4.50 -16.36
C PHE A 200 -6.79 4.74 -17.55
N ARG A 201 -6.52 6.03 -17.80
CA ARG A 201 -5.50 6.51 -18.71
C ARG A 201 -4.36 7.05 -17.86
N PRO A 202 -3.26 6.30 -17.72
CA PRO A 202 -2.10 6.71 -16.92
C PRO A 202 -1.53 8.07 -17.34
N GLU A 203 -1.82 8.48 -18.57
CA GLU A 203 -1.17 9.59 -19.27
C GLU A 203 -1.66 10.97 -18.79
N ASP A 204 -2.88 11.05 -18.23
CA ASP A 204 -3.53 12.32 -17.93
C ASP A 204 -3.37 12.79 -16.48
N ALA A 205 -2.86 11.96 -15.56
CA ALA A 205 -2.68 12.32 -14.16
C ALA A 205 -1.25 12.81 -13.87
N PRO A 206 -1.05 13.89 -13.09
CA PRO A 206 0.29 14.34 -12.69
C PRO A 206 1.10 13.26 -11.97
N GLU A 207 0.40 12.35 -11.26
CA GLU A 207 0.96 11.21 -10.57
C GLU A 207 1.29 10.03 -11.50
N ALA A 208 0.92 10.10 -12.78
CA ALA A 208 1.15 9.03 -13.75
C ALA A 208 2.63 8.91 -14.19
N ARG A 209 3.47 9.91 -13.88
CA ARG A 209 4.89 9.79 -14.18
C ARG A 209 5.53 8.63 -13.39
N PRO A 210 6.19 7.67 -14.05
CA PRO A 210 6.90 6.62 -13.34
C PRO A 210 7.85 7.19 -12.28
N GLY A 211 7.79 6.62 -11.07
CA GLY A 211 8.62 7.05 -9.95
C GLY A 211 8.11 8.25 -9.15
N SER A 212 7.04 8.93 -9.60
CA SER A 212 6.48 10.11 -8.90
C SER A 212 5.86 9.76 -7.55
N VAL A 213 5.36 8.54 -7.38
CA VAL A 213 4.82 8.04 -6.12
C VAL A 213 5.67 6.89 -5.60
N ARG A 214 5.98 6.95 -4.30
CA ARG A 214 6.68 5.88 -3.60
C ARG A 214 5.82 5.39 -2.46
N VAL A 215 5.77 4.07 -2.28
CA VAL A 215 5.14 3.44 -1.13
C VAL A 215 6.20 2.73 -0.31
N LEU A 216 6.10 2.85 1.02
CA LEU A 216 6.85 2.04 1.97
C LEU A 216 5.85 1.24 2.79
N LEU A 217 6.08 -0.07 2.90
CA LEU A 217 5.40 -0.93 3.85
C LEU A 217 6.39 -1.37 4.92
N THR A 218 6.05 -1.15 6.19
CA THR A 218 6.85 -1.58 7.34
C THR A 218 6.07 -2.60 8.14
N TRP A 219 6.50 -3.85 8.14
CA TRP A 219 5.89 -4.93 8.93
C TRP A 219 6.27 -4.83 10.40
N CYS A 220 5.28 -4.96 11.28
CA CYS A 220 5.43 -4.78 12.72
C CYS A 220 5.11 -6.07 13.48
N ASP A 221 6.01 -6.46 14.40
CA ASP A 221 5.88 -7.61 15.30
C ASP A 221 5.26 -7.25 16.65
N ASP A 222 5.17 -5.97 16.93
CA ASP A 222 4.58 -5.38 18.13
C ASP A 222 3.33 -4.58 17.73
N ASP A 223 2.60 -4.06 18.71
CA ASP A 223 1.49 -3.16 18.46
C ASP A 223 1.90 -2.04 17.51
N VAL A 224 1.15 -1.87 16.43
CA VAL A 224 1.53 -0.99 15.33
C VAL A 224 1.54 0.48 15.73
N GLN A 225 0.69 0.90 16.68
CA GLN A 225 0.68 2.28 17.20
C GLN A 225 1.92 2.55 18.05
N VAL A 226 2.32 1.56 18.87
CA VAL A 226 3.55 1.65 19.66
C VAL A 226 4.78 1.71 18.74
N VAL A 227 4.81 0.91 17.69
CA VAL A 227 5.92 0.94 16.70
C VAL A 227 5.93 2.27 15.95
N GLU A 228 4.77 2.79 15.55
CA GLU A 228 4.68 4.09 14.89
C GLU A 228 5.20 5.21 15.75
N GLU A 229 4.87 5.24 17.04
CA GLU A 229 5.38 6.24 17.98
C GLU A 229 6.91 6.16 18.13
N ARG A 230 7.46 4.95 18.21
CA ARG A 230 8.92 4.76 18.23
C ARG A 230 9.57 5.27 16.94
N LEU A 231 8.97 5.00 15.78
CA LEU A 231 9.47 5.47 14.48
C LEU A 231 9.37 6.99 14.32
N ARG A 232 8.35 7.65 14.88
CA ARG A 232 8.27 9.12 14.92
C ARG A 232 9.47 9.74 15.68
N ARG A 233 9.92 9.10 16.76
CA ARG A 233 11.12 9.52 17.50
C ARG A 233 12.39 9.33 16.68
N VAL A 234 12.49 8.25 15.91
CA VAL A 234 13.59 8.03 14.96
C VAL A 234 13.61 9.13 13.91
N ASP A 235 12.46 9.44 13.29
CA ASP A 235 12.35 10.52 12.31
C ASP A 235 12.77 11.87 12.89
N ALA A 236 12.35 12.18 14.11
CA ALA A 236 12.75 13.40 14.80
C ALA A 236 14.28 13.43 15.07
N GLY A 237 14.86 12.30 15.45
CA GLY A 237 16.29 12.17 15.72
C GLY A 237 17.19 12.35 14.48
N ILE A 238 16.69 11.99 13.29
CA ILE A 238 17.42 12.16 12.02
C ILE A 238 16.89 13.35 11.19
N GLY A 239 16.01 14.19 11.79
CA GLY A 239 15.26 15.24 11.11
C GLY A 239 16.09 16.29 10.38
N GLY A 240 17.28 16.63 10.90
CA GLY A 240 18.21 17.55 10.22
C GLY A 240 18.76 16.96 8.90
N ASP A 241 19.01 15.67 8.86
CA ASP A 241 19.43 14.97 7.65
C ASP A 241 18.26 14.77 6.68
N ALA A 242 17.08 14.47 7.22
CA ALA A 242 15.83 14.36 6.43
C ALA A 242 15.49 15.65 5.72
N ALA A 243 15.56 16.79 6.39
CA ALA A 243 15.27 18.09 5.80
C ALA A 243 16.22 18.43 4.63
N ARG A 244 17.50 18.06 4.74
CA ARG A 244 18.49 18.22 3.64
C ARG A 244 18.27 17.24 2.50
N ALA A 245 17.82 16.03 2.77
CA ALA A 245 17.60 14.99 1.78
C ALA A 245 16.23 15.12 1.09
N CYS A 246 15.22 15.60 1.81
CA CYS A 246 13.80 15.62 1.36
C CYS A 246 13.47 16.75 0.36
N GLY A 247 14.44 17.44 -0.23
CA GLY A 247 14.16 18.41 -1.28
C GLY A 247 13.33 17.80 -2.41
N GLY A 248 12.02 18.07 -2.43
CA GLY A 248 11.09 17.61 -3.45
C GLY A 248 10.19 16.42 -3.09
N ALA A 249 10.35 15.79 -1.92
CA ALA A 249 9.45 14.76 -1.44
C ALA A 249 8.35 15.34 -0.55
N THR A 250 7.10 14.98 -0.83
CA THR A 250 5.93 15.31 0.01
C THR A 250 5.34 14.03 0.59
N VAL A 251 5.11 14.00 1.90
CA VAL A 251 4.39 12.90 2.55
C VAL A 251 2.91 13.10 2.32
N LEU A 252 2.30 12.23 1.50
CA LEU A 252 0.86 12.23 1.23
C LEU A 252 0.08 11.41 2.26
N PHE A 253 0.69 10.33 2.78
CA PHE A 253 0.03 9.42 3.70
C PHE A 253 1.06 8.77 4.60
N ARG A 254 0.75 8.67 5.87
CA ARG A 254 1.46 7.85 6.85
C ARG A 254 0.45 7.38 7.88
N SER A 255 0.19 6.10 7.91
CA SER A 255 -0.77 5.50 8.81
C SER A 255 -0.39 4.09 9.18
N ALA A 256 -0.61 3.74 10.43
CA ALA A 256 -0.72 2.36 10.84
C ALA A 256 -1.99 1.73 10.27
N VAL A 257 -1.90 0.46 9.88
CA VAL A 257 -3.03 -0.38 9.46
C VAL A 257 -2.86 -1.76 10.10
N GLN A 258 -3.96 -2.43 10.39
CA GLN A 258 -3.94 -3.74 11.02
C GLN A 258 -4.50 -4.84 10.10
N PRO A 259 -4.09 -6.11 10.28
CA PRO A 259 -4.63 -7.23 9.53
C PRO A 259 -6.14 -7.34 9.71
N ILE A 260 -6.84 -7.66 8.63
CA ILE A 260 -8.27 -7.98 8.69
C ILE A 260 -8.41 -9.40 9.18
N GLN A 261 -9.04 -9.56 10.34
CA GLN A 261 -9.38 -10.87 10.85
C GLN A 261 -10.63 -11.40 10.14
N PRO A 262 -10.64 -12.67 9.70
CA PRO A 262 -11.83 -13.28 9.12
C PRO A 262 -13.04 -13.13 10.05
N TRP A 263 -14.19 -12.78 9.49
CA TRP A 263 -15.48 -12.64 10.19
C TRP A 263 -15.56 -11.45 11.17
N GLN A 264 -14.55 -10.60 11.28
CA GLN A 264 -14.62 -9.34 12.00
C GLN A 264 -14.82 -8.20 10.99
N TRP A 265 -15.93 -7.46 11.07
CA TRP A 265 -16.27 -6.40 10.13
C TRP A 265 -16.90 -5.17 10.78
N ASP A 266 -16.78 -5.03 12.08
CA ASP A 266 -17.40 -4.06 12.96
C ASP A 266 -16.51 -2.84 13.33
N TRP A 267 -15.38 -2.67 12.64
CA TRP A 267 -14.43 -1.58 12.96
C TRP A 267 -15.00 -0.17 12.79
N PHE A 268 -16.08 -0.04 12.04
CA PHE A 268 -16.72 1.24 11.74
C PHE A 268 -18.14 1.35 12.31
N ASP A 269 -18.58 0.41 13.13
CA ASP A 269 -19.92 0.38 13.74
C ASP A 269 -20.08 1.39 14.88
#